data_78fda9e0f429726b7c485c68cdf5a878
#
_entry.id   78fda9e0f429726b7c485c68cdf5a878
#
_cell.length_a   1.000
_cell.length_b   1.000
_cell.length_c   1.000
_cell.angle_alpha   90.00
_cell.angle_beta   90.00
_cell.angle_gamma   90.00
#
_symmetry.space_group_name_H-M   'P 1'
#
loop_
_entity.id
_entity.type
_entity.pdbx_description
1 polymer ?
#
loop_
_entity_poly.entity_id
_entity_poly.type
_entity_poly.pdbx_seq_one_letter_code
_entity_poly.pdbx_strand_id
1 'polypeptide(L)'
;MERLVKGDIVTLNFPFSDLSGFKKRPALVVSTLRGDDVILCQITTKDARSDEYAIDLSNDNFIEGKLPRNDCLIRVNRLFTGDKQIILKKSGKIKKQKLDEVREKLKEIISN
;
A
#
# COMPACT_ATOMS: atom_id res chain seq x y z
N MET A 1 14.39 7.54 -9.56
CA MET A 1 13.20 6.67 -9.32
C MET A 1 12.16 6.93 -10.39
N GLU A 2 11.51 5.90 -10.86
CA GLU A 2 10.42 6.04 -11.80
C GLU A 2 9.28 6.87 -11.19
N ARG A 3 8.53 7.52 -12.07
CA ARG A 3 7.36 8.27 -11.65
C ARG A 3 6.33 7.33 -11.03
N LEU A 4 5.87 7.65 -9.83
CA LEU A 4 4.85 6.87 -9.15
C LEU A 4 3.46 7.30 -9.59
N VAL A 5 2.57 6.31 -9.74
CA VAL A 5 1.16 6.55 -10.04
C VAL A 5 0.30 5.67 -9.13
N LYS A 6 -0.98 6.02 -9.02
CA LYS A 6 -1.92 5.21 -8.24
C LYS A 6 -1.94 3.77 -8.76
N GLY A 7 -1.97 2.83 -7.85
CA GLY A 7 -1.89 1.41 -8.18
C GLY A 7 -0.51 0.81 -8.06
N ASP A 8 0.52 1.64 -7.94
CA ASP A 8 1.87 1.15 -7.73
C ASP A 8 2.02 0.58 -6.32
N ILE A 9 2.78 -0.50 -6.22
CA ILE A 9 3.20 -1.06 -4.93
C ILE A 9 4.65 -0.65 -4.74
N VAL A 10 4.93 -0.07 -3.58
CA VAL A 10 6.28 0.41 -3.26
C VAL A 10 6.76 -0.27 -1.98
N THR A 11 8.08 -0.35 -1.83
CA THR A 11 8.73 -0.78 -0.60
C THR A 11 9.33 0.43 0.07
N LEU A 12 9.08 0.59 1.35
CA LEU A 12 9.62 1.72 2.10
C LEU A 12 10.04 1.29 3.49
N ASN A 13 10.83 2.13 4.15
CA ASN A 13 11.24 1.92 5.53
C ASN A 13 10.15 2.44 6.46
N PHE A 14 9.53 1.53 7.20
CA PHE A 14 8.53 1.89 8.20
C PHE A 14 9.18 2.02 9.56
N PRO A 15 8.98 3.12 10.28
CA PRO A 15 9.47 3.23 11.64
C PRO A 15 8.63 2.35 12.57
N PHE A 16 9.29 1.71 13.53
CA PHE A 16 8.61 0.96 14.58
C PHE A 16 8.45 1.83 15.82
N SER A 17 7.32 1.63 16.50
CA SER A 17 7.04 2.35 17.72
C SER A 17 7.91 1.89 18.89
N ASP A 18 8.58 0.75 18.77
CA ASP A 18 9.35 0.14 19.86
C ASP A 18 10.84 0.47 19.81
N LEU A 19 11.25 1.42 19.02
CA LEU A 19 12.63 1.86 18.89
C LEU A 19 13.58 0.81 18.30
N SER A 20 13.07 -0.30 17.76
CA SER A 20 13.91 -1.32 17.15
C SER A 20 14.45 -0.91 15.77
N GLY A 21 14.11 0.29 15.31
CA GLY A 21 14.58 0.82 14.04
C GLY A 21 13.52 0.79 12.95
N PHE A 22 13.96 0.51 11.73
CA PHE A 22 13.08 0.51 10.57
C PHE A 22 12.95 -0.90 10.01
N LYS A 23 11.78 -1.21 9.48
CA LYS A 23 11.57 -2.44 8.74
C LYS A 23 11.02 -2.11 7.37
N LYS A 24 11.53 -2.81 6.36
CA LYS A 24 11.02 -2.65 4.99
C LYS A 24 9.64 -3.27 4.88
N ARG A 25 8.68 -2.50 4.40
CA ARG A 25 7.31 -2.97 4.21
C ARG A 25 6.75 -2.45 2.90
N PRO A 26 5.81 -3.20 2.30
CA PRO A 26 5.13 -2.72 1.11
C PRO A 26 3.98 -1.79 1.47
N ALA A 27 3.64 -0.92 0.52
CA ALA A 27 2.46 -0.07 0.62
C ALA A 27 1.90 0.18 -0.78
N LEU A 28 0.61 0.44 -0.85
CA LEU A 28 -0.08 0.75 -2.09
C LEU A 28 -0.16 2.27 -2.26
N VAL A 29 0.24 2.76 -3.42
CA VAL A 29 0.05 4.17 -3.78
C VAL A 29 -1.41 4.35 -4.18
N VAL A 30 -2.16 5.10 -3.37
CA VAL A 30 -3.58 5.37 -3.60
C VAL A 30 -3.76 6.63 -4.45
N SER A 31 -2.90 7.62 -4.21
CA SER A 31 -2.97 8.89 -4.92
C SER A 31 -1.61 9.57 -4.88
N THR A 32 -1.35 10.38 -5.89
CA THR A 32 -0.16 11.23 -5.92
C THR A 32 -0.62 12.68 -5.77
N LEU A 33 0.20 13.46 -5.07
CA LEU A 33 -0.07 14.87 -4.83
C LEU A 33 0.94 15.71 -5.60
N ARG A 34 0.72 17.02 -5.61
CA ARG A 34 1.72 17.92 -6.17
C ARG A 34 2.98 17.84 -5.34
N GLY A 35 4.13 17.93 -5.99
CA GLY A 35 5.42 17.81 -5.32
C GLY A 35 5.78 16.38 -5.04
N ASP A 36 6.35 16.13 -3.88
CA ASP A 36 6.96 14.83 -3.57
C ASP A 36 6.12 13.95 -2.65
N ASP A 37 4.93 14.39 -2.28
CA ASP A 37 4.07 13.61 -1.38
C ASP A 37 3.19 12.63 -2.13
N VAL A 38 3.00 11.46 -1.53
CA VAL A 38 2.08 10.45 -2.02
C VAL A 38 1.22 9.93 -0.88
N ILE A 39 0.00 9.52 -1.20
CA ILE A 39 -0.89 8.92 -0.20
C ILE A 39 -0.83 7.42 -0.38
N LEU A 40 -0.61 6.73 0.73
CA LEU A 40 -0.30 5.31 0.76
C LEU A 40 -1.24 4.56 1.69
N CYS A 41 -1.53 3.31 1.36
CA CYS A 41 -2.19 2.37 2.27
C CYS A 41 -1.18 1.33 2.70
N GLN A 42 -1.14 1.03 3.98
CA GLN A 42 -0.26 0.00 4.51
C GLN A 42 -0.68 -1.39 4.02
N ILE A 43 0.30 -2.21 3.68
CA ILE A 43 0.09 -3.62 3.34
C ILE A 43 0.74 -4.47 4.41
N THR A 44 0.00 -5.46 4.94
CA THR A 44 0.49 -6.37 5.96
C THR A 44 0.30 -7.80 5.48
N THR A 45 0.96 -8.74 6.16
CA THR A 45 0.73 -10.16 5.86
C THR A 45 -0.65 -10.59 6.37
N LYS A 46 -1.19 -11.65 5.80
CA LYS A 46 -2.51 -12.15 6.19
C LYS A 46 -2.53 -12.74 7.58
N ASP A 47 -1.37 -12.98 8.18
CA ASP A 47 -1.26 -13.37 9.59
C ASP A 47 -1.72 -12.27 10.52
N ALA A 48 -1.70 -11.03 10.03
CA ALA A 48 -2.20 -9.90 10.79
C ALA A 48 -3.72 -10.02 10.90
N ARG A 49 -4.25 -9.38 11.95
CA ARG A 49 -5.69 -9.40 12.20
C ARG A 49 -6.45 -8.77 11.03
N SER A 50 -7.32 -9.56 10.41
CA SER A 50 -8.21 -9.06 9.37
C SER A 50 -9.43 -8.41 10.02
N ASP A 51 -9.94 -7.36 9.39
CA ASP A 51 -11.14 -6.67 9.82
C ASP A 51 -11.94 -6.22 8.58
N GLU A 52 -13.04 -5.52 8.80
CA GLU A 52 -13.91 -5.09 7.71
C GLU A 52 -13.28 -4.07 6.76
N TYR A 53 -12.13 -3.48 7.14
CA TYR A 53 -11.45 -2.48 6.34
C TYR A 53 -10.30 -3.04 5.51
N ALA A 54 -9.99 -4.32 5.69
CA ALA A 54 -8.90 -4.96 4.98
C ALA A 54 -9.39 -5.59 3.68
N ILE A 55 -8.55 -5.54 2.65
CA ILE A 55 -8.82 -6.15 1.36
C ILE A 55 -7.71 -7.13 1.06
N ASP A 56 -8.07 -8.35 0.66
CA ASP A 56 -7.09 -9.37 0.29
C ASP A 56 -6.24 -8.94 -0.90
N LEU A 57 -4.96 -9.23 -0.84
CA LEU A 57 -4.03 -8.96 -1.92
C LEU A 57 -3.14 -10.18 -2.15
N SER A 58 -3.19 -10.72 -3.35
CA SER A 58 -2.34 -11.84 -3.76
C SER A 58 -1.59 -11.47 -5.02
N ASN A 59 -0.63 -12.31 -5.41
CA ASN A 59 0.15 -12.06 -6.63
C ASN A 59 -0.71 -12.10 -7.90
N ASP A 60 -1.86 -12.75 -7.85
CA ASP A 60 -2.81 -12.75 -8.97
C ASP A 60 -3.39 -11.37 -9.26
N ASN A 61 -3.30 -10.46 -8.30
CA ASN A 61 -3.82 -9.10 -8.45
C ASN A 61 -2.83 -8.15 -9.09
N PHE A 62 -1.65 -8.63 -9.47
CA PHE A 62 -0.59 -7.79 -10.01
C PHE A 62 -0.54 -7.82 -11.53
N ILE A 63 -0.26 -6.66 -12.13
CA ILE A 63 0.11 -6.54 -13.54
C ILE A 63 1.62 -6.71 -13.69
N GLU A 64 2.38 -6.14 -12.77
CA GLU A 64 3.83 -6.18 -12.73
C GLU A 64 4.29 -6.51 -11.33
N GLY A 65 5.41 -7.22 -11.24
CA GLY A 65 6.03 -7.51 -9.95
C GLY A 65 5.23 -8.46 -9.10
N LYS A 66 5.65 -8.59 -7.86
CA LYS A 66 4.99 -9.45 -6.89
C LYS A 66 5.39 -9.07 -5.47
N LEU A 67 4.67 -9.58 -4.50
CA LEU A 67 5.01 -9.46 -3.09
C LEU A 67 5.93 -10.60 -2.67
N PRO A 68 6.76 -10.39 -1.62
CA PRO A 68 7.55 -11.48 -1.05
C PRO A 68 6.68 -12.62 -0.53
N ARG A 69 5.50 -12.30 -0.02
CA ARG A 69 4.50 -13.28 0.41
C ARG A 69 3.25 -13.11 -0.42
N ASN A 70 2.66 -14.23 -0.83
CA ASN A 70 1.47 -14.20 -1.69
C ASN A 70 0.22 -13.73 -0.96
N ASP A 71 0.11 -14.03 0.34
CA ASP A 71 -1.09 -13.70 1.11
C ASP A 71 -0.87 -12.44 1.94
N CYS A 72 -1.44 -11.35 1.48
CA CYS A 72 -1.32 -10.06 2.16
C CYS A 72 -2.68 -9.39 2.26
N LEU A 73 -2.73 -8.33 3.07
CA LEU A 73 -3.91 -7.49 3.25
C LEU A 73 -3.54 -6.04 2.97
N ILE A 74 -4.37 -5.37 2.20
CA ILE A 74 -4.30 -3.92 2.08
C ILE A 74 -5.16 -3.35 3.20
N ARG A 75 -4.53 -2.60 4.09
CA ARG A 75 -5.22 -1.98 5.23
C ARG A 75 -5.75 -0.62 4.81
N VAL A 76 -6.96 -0.60 4.28
CA VAL A 76 -7.51 0.62 3.67
C VAL A 76 -7.70 1.74 4.70
N ASN A 77 -7.97 1.38 5.94
CA ASN A 77 -8.10 2.37 7.02
C ASN A 77 -6.75 2.85 7.58
N ARG A 78 -5.65 2.33 7.06
CA ARG A 78 -4.30 2.74 7.48
C ARG A 78 -3.64 3.55 6.38
N LEU A 79 -4.27 4.69 6.09
CA LEU A 79 -3.75 5.67 5.15
C LEU A 79 -2.69 6.53 5.81
N PHE A 80 -1.68 6.87 5.04
CA PHE A 80 -0.70 7.85 5.49
C PHE A 80 -0.11 8.57 4.28
N THR A 81 0.44 9.75 4.52
CA THR A 81 1.13 10.53 3.51
C THR A 81 2.62 10.36 3.72
N GLY A 82 3.33 10.00 2.66
CA GLY A 82 4.78 9.86 2.70
C GLY A 82 5.44 10.69 1.61
N ASP A 83 6.66 11.15 1.91
CA ASP A 83 7.50 11.80 0.92
C ASP A 83 8.15 10.72 0.06
N LYS A 84 8.31 10.98 -1.23
CA LYS A 84 8.95 10.02 -2.14
C LYS A 84 10.34 9.60 -1.68
N GLN A 85 11.00 10.43 -0.88
CA GLN A 85 12.34 10.11 -0.37
C GLN A 85 12.38 8.90 0.56
N ILE A 86 11.27 8.57 1.23
CA ILE A 86 11.23 7.40 2.10
C ILE A 86 10.99 6.11 1.33
N ILE A 87 10.65 6.22 0.06
CA ILE A 87 10.36 5.07 -0.79
C ILE A 87 11.67 4.53 -1.36
N LEU A 88 11.94 3.25 -1.08
CA LEU A 88 13.16 2.60 -1.51
C LEU A 88 13.10 2.17 -2.97
N LYS A 89 11.97 1.63 -3.38
CA LYS A 89 11.78 1.16 -4.75
C LYS A 89 10.31 0.91 -5.06
N LYS A 90 9.99 0.89 -6.34
CA LYS A 90 8.71 0.40 -6.85
C LYS A 90 8.82 -1.12 -6.97
N SER A 91 7.92 -1.85 -6.34
CA SER A 91 7.94 -3.31 -6.27
C SER A 91 6.96 -3.98 -7.20
N GLY A 92 5.97 -3.23 -7.69
CA GLY A 92 4.98 -3.80 -8.60
C GLY A 92 3.86 -2.84 -8.89
N LYS A 93 2.84 -3.37 -9.56
CA LYS A 93 1.63 -2.62 -9.90
C LYS A 93 0.44 -3.55 -9.87
N ILE A 94 -0.64 -3.14 -9.23
CA ILE A 94 -1.85 -3.97 -9.15
C ILE A 94 -2.79 -3.68 -10.31
N LYS A 95 -3.68 -4.64 -10.57
CA LYS A 95 -4.71 -4.52 -11.60
C LYS A 95 -5.71 -3.43 -11.24
N LYS A 96 -6.28 -2.81 -12.26
CA LYS A 96 -7.27 -1.76 -12.06
C LYS A 96 -8.45 -2.22 -11.20
N GLN A 97 -8.90 -3.45 -11.40
CA GLN A 97 -10.03 -4.00 -10.63
C GLN A 97 -9.75 -3.97 -9.13
N LYS A 98 -8.53 -4.34 -8.73
CA LYS A 98 -8.13 -4.34 -7.32
C LYS A 98 -8.02 -2.92 -6.79
N LEU A 99 -7.45 -2.01 -7.58
CA LEU A 99 -7.36 -0.61 -7.20
C LEU A 99 -8.75 0.00 -7.00
N ASP A 100 -9.69 -0.30 -7.90
CA ASP A 100 -11.06 0.21 -7.79
C ASP A 100 -11.73 -0.32 -6.51
N GLU A 101 -11.47 -1.57 -6.15
CA GLU A 101 -11.99 -2.16 -4.92
C GLU A 101 -11.48 -1.38 -3.68
N VAL A 102 -10.19 -1.06 -3.66
CA VAL A 102 -9.60 -0.27 -2.58
C VAL A 102 -10.23 1.11 -2.51
N ARG A 103 -10.38 1.77 -3.65
CA ARG A 103 -10.93 3.12 -3.71
C ARG A 103 -12.38 3.17 -3.26
N GLU A 104 -13.18 2.17 -3.63
CA GLU A 104 -14.57 2.08 -3.17
C GLU A 104 -14.64 1.86 -1.67
N LYS A 105 -13.78 1.00 -1.12
CA LYS A 105 -13.72 0.80 0.32
C LYS A 105 -13.34 2.09 1.04
N LEU A 106 -12.40 2.83 0.48
CA LEU A 106 -11.98 4.10 1.06
C LEU A 106 -13.13 5.11 1.08
N LYS A 107 -13.91 5.18 0.02
CA LYS A 107 -15.10 6.04 -0.02
C LYS A 107 -16.09 5.67 1.07
N GLU A 108 -16.34 4.39 1.28
CA GLU A 108 -17.22 3.91 2.36
C GLU A 108 -16.72 4.40 3.73
N ILE A 109 -15.43 4.24 3.98
CA ILE A 109 -14.84 4.63 5.26
C ILE A 109 -14.99 6.13 5.50
N ILE A 110 -14.72 6.94 4.47
CA ILE A 110 -14.75 8.40 4.59
C ILE A 110 -16.17 8.92 4.70
N SER A 111 -17.14 8.21 4.12
CA SER A 111 -18.53 8.65 4.06
C SER A 111 -19.32 8.35 5.35
N ASN A 112 -18.74 7.61 6.25
CA ASN A 112 -19.41 7.29 7.53
C ASN A 112 -19.32 8.45 8.52
#